data_5f98c7972acd52e408d224ffafc4bf5d
#
_entry.id   5f98c7972acd52e408d224ffafc4bf5d
#
_cell.length_a   1.000
_cell.length_b   1.000
_cell.length_c   1.000
_cell.angle_alpha   90.00
_cell.angle_beta   90.00
_cell.angle_gamma   90.00
#
_symmetry.space_group_name_H-M   'P 1'
#
loop_
_entity.id
_entity.type
_entity.pdbx_description
1 polymer ?
#
loop_
_entity_poly.entity_id
_entity_poly.type
_entity_poly.pdbx_seq_one_letter_code
_entity_poly.pdbx_strand_id
1 'polypeptide(L)'
;MIPSFIITFRETLEAALVVGIVLSYLYRVKQTKHNNVVYAGIFSGLVASIIGAVLFTKLAGGFTGRAEEIFEGITMLIGALLLTTMILWMMKQKHIARELENRVATELTETHKFGLFSLVFVAILREGIETVIFLRAAILVSTGNTMIGSLAGVIAAILLGYAIFLGSMKINLKRFFNITSILLILFAAGLVAHGVHELQEAKVVPTVIEHIWNINPPANLDSSYPILHEKGHVGSILKSLFGYNGNPSLIEVLSYLLYITLVIGLWSNIEKNKRADIHLMKEKLEPIAH
;
A
#
# COMPACT_ATOMS: atom_id res chain seq x y z
N MET A 1 14.06 -2.90 -4.21
CA MET A 1 14.30 -2.53 -2.79
C MET A 1 13.40 -1.38 -2.30
N ILE A 2 13.40 -0.20 -2.95
CA ILE A 2 12.66 0.97 -2.44
C ILE A 2 11.14 0.76 -2.39
N PRO A 3 10.45 0.23 -3.42
CA PRO A 3 9.01 -0.02 -3.31
C PRO A 3 8.63 -0.97 -2.19
N SER A 4 9.37 -2.07 -2.04
CA SER A 4 9.12 -3.04 -0.96
C SER A 4 9.34 -2.43 0.43
N PHE A 5 10.35 -1.55 0.59
CA PHE A 5 10.53 -0.78 1.83
C PHE A 5 9.32 0.12 2.11
N ILE A 6 8.88 0.93 1.14
CA ILE A 6 7.78 1.89 1.33
C ILE A 6 6.48 1.15 1.66
N ILE A 7 6.20 0.05 0.95
CA ILE A 7 5.01 -0.78 1.17
C ILE A 7 5.03 -1.35 2.59
N THR A 8 6.06 -2.12 2.94
CA THR A 8 6.10 -2.78 4.26
C THR A 8 6.20 -1.80 5.40
N PHE A 9 6.92 -0.69 5.22
CA PHE A 9 6.98 0.38 6.21
C PHE A 9 5.59 0.94 6.49
N ARG A 10 4.81 1.22 5.44
CA ARG A 10 3.49 1.79 5.55
C ARG A 10 2.49 0.82 6.20
N GLU A 11 2.39 -0.41 5.69
CA GLU A 11 1.43 -1.39 6.20
C GLU A 11 1.75 -1.78 7.66
N THR A 12 3.03 -1.98 7.98
CA THR A 12 3.45 -2.25 9.36
C THR A 12 3.18 -1.05 10.28
N LEU A 13 3.34 0.18 9.79
CA LEU A 13 3.03 1.37 10.58
C LEU A 13 1.51 1.50 10.81
N GLU A 14 0.66 1.18 9.82
CA GLU A 14 -0.80 1.15 9.98
C GLU A 14 -1.21 0.09 11.02
N ALA A 15 -0.67 -1.12 10.92
CA ALA A 15 -0.87 -2.16 11.94
C ALA A 15 -0.43 -1.68 13.34
N ALA A 16 0.75 -1.06 13.45
CA ALA A 16 1.28 -0.54 14.72
C ALA A 16 0.40 0.59 15.29
N LEU A 17 -0.18 1.45 14.44
CA LEU A 17 -1.12 2.49 14.87
C LEU A 17 -2.41 1.88 15.44
N VAL A 18 -2.99 0.88 14.76
CA VAL A 18 -4.18 0.18 15.27
C VAL A 18 -3.91 -0.43 16.64
N VAL A 19 -2.84 -1.23 16.75
CA VAL A 19 -2.44 -1.87 18.01
C VAL A 19 -2.16 -0.85 19.10
N GLY A 20 -1.41 0.20 18.78
CA GLY A 20 -1.05 1.25 19.72
C GLY A 20 -2.26 2.02 20.25
N ILE A 21 -3.25 2.34 19.40
CA ILE A 21 -4.50 2.99 19.80
C ILE A 21 -5.29 2.07 20.74
N VAL A 22 -5.44 0.78 20.37
CA VAL A 22 -6.17 -0.20 21.19
C VAL A 22 -5.53 -0.35 22.56
N LEU A 23 -4.21 -0.58 22.65
CA LEU A 23 -3.50 -0.74 23.92
C LEU A 23 -3.52 0.54 24.74
N SER A 24 -3.34 1.71 24.11
CA SER A 24 -3.43 3.01 24.80
C SER A 24 -4.82 3.27 25.37
N TYR A 25 -5.86 2.89 24.63
CA TYR A 25 -7.24 2.99 25.11
C TYR A 25 -7.47 2.07 26.33
N LEU A 26 -7.06 0.79 26.26
CA LEU A 26 -7.18 -0.17 27.38
C LEU A 26 -6.43 0.32 28.61
N TYR A 27 -5.26 0.92 28.45
CA TYR A 27 -4.50 1.53 29.55
C TYR A 27 -5.27 2.70 30.18
N ARG A 28 -5.82 3.61 29.36
CA ARG A 28 -6.57 4.79 29.80
C ARG A 28 -7.84 4.43 30.59
N VAL A 29 -8.56 3.38 30.17
CA VAL A 29 -9.76 2.89 30.84
C VAL A 29 -9.47 1.87 31.95
N LYS A 30 -8.19 1.64 32.29
CA LYS A 30 -7.71 0.68 33.32
C LYS A 30 -8.17 -0.76 33.10
N GLN A 31 -8.32 -1.17 31.82
CA GLN A 31 -8.74 -2.51 31.41
C GLN A 31 -7.56 -3.34 30.83
N THR A 32 -6.35 -3.16 31.37
CA THR A 32 -5.12 -3.83 30.92
C THR A 32 -5.18 -5.37 31.00
N LYS A 33 -6.13 -5.92 31.78
CA LYS A 33 -6.40 -7.37 31.83
C LYS A 33 -6.74 -7.97 30.46
N HIS A 34 -7.19 -7.14 29.49
CA HIS A 34 -7.53 -7.56 28.13
C HIS A 34 -6.35 -7.47 27.16
N ASN A 35 -5.16 -7.02 27.57
CA ASN A 35 -3.98 -6.93 26.70
C ASN A 35 -3.61 -8.30 26.09
N ASN A 36 -3.79 -9.40 26.85
CA ASN A 36 -3.52 -10.74 26.34
C ASN A 36 -4.43 -11.12 25.16
N VAL A 37 -5.67 -10.60 25.13
CA VAL A 37 -6.60 -10.81 24.01
C VAL A 37 -6.12 -10.05 22.78
N VAL A 38 -5.60 -8.84 22.95
CA VAL A 38 -5.00 -8.04 21.88
C VAL A 38 -3.77 -8.76 21.31
N TYR A 39 -2.87 -9.23 22.18
CA TYR A 39 -1.67 -9.97 21.72
C TYR A 39 -2.04 -11.28 21.01
N ALA A 40 -3.07 -11.99 21.48
CA ALA A 40 -3.58 -13.18 20.79
C ALA A 40 -4.13 -12.84 19.41
N GLY A 41 -4.87 -11.72 19.27
CA GLY A 41 -5.35 -11.21 17.98
C GLY A 41 -4.21 -10.87 17.02
N ILE A 42 -3.16 -10.17 17.51
CA ILE A 42 -1.96 -9.85 16.73
C ILE A 42 -1.28 -11.12 16.24
N PHE A 43 -0.98 -12.04 17.16
CA PHE A 43 -0.28 -13.29 16.82
C PHE A 43 -1.05 -14.13 15.81
N SER A 44 -2.36 -14.31 16.04
CA SER A 44 -3.22 -15.07 15.13
C SER A 44 -3.33 -14.41 13.77
N GLY A 45 -3.44 -13.07 13.71
CA GLY A 45 -3.47 -12.31 12.46
C GLY A 45 -2.18 -12.45 11.67
N LEU A 46 -1.02 -12.37 12.33
CA LEU A 46 0.29 -12.57 11.70
C LEU A 46 0.43 -14.00 11.15
N VAL A 47 0.08 -15.02 11.96
CA VAL A 47 0.13 -16.41 11.51
C VAL A 47 -0.77 -16.65 10.31
N ALA A 48 -2.00 -16.15 10.34
CA ALA A 48 -2.92 -16.25 9.21
C ALA A 48 -2.40 -15.53 7.96
N SER A 49 -1.76 -14.37 8.10
CA SER A 49 -1.12 -13.64 7.00
C SER A 49 0.04 -14.42 6.38
N ILE A 50 0.88 -15.05 7.20
CA ILE A 50 1.98 -15.91 6.73
C ILE A 50 1.43 -17.13 5.98
N ILE A 51 0.39 -17.78 6.51
CA ILE A 51 -0.27 -18.89 5.82
C ILE A 51 -0.82 -18.42 4.47
N GLY A 52 -1.50 -17.27 4.44
CA GLY A 52 -1.98 -16.64 3.20
C GLY A 52 -0.86 -16.37 2.20
N ALA A 53 0.30 -15.87 2.66
CA ALA A 53 1.47 -15.62 1.81
C ALA A 53 2.01 -16.91 1.19
N VAL A 54 2.12 -17.98 1.98
CA VAL A 54 2.59 -19.29 1.51
C VAL A 54 1.62 -19.89 0.49
N LEU A 55 0.31 -19.83 0.76
CA LEU A 55 -0.72 -20.31 -0.16
C LEU A 55 -0.70 -19.53 -1.48
N PHE A 56 -0.63 -18.20 -1.40
CA PHE A 56 -0.56 -17.32 -2.58
C PHE A 56 0.70 -17.63 -3.43
N THR A 57 1.85 -17.79 -2.78
CA THR A 57 3.12 -18.09 -3.48
C THR A 57 3.08 -19.46 -4.15
N LYS A 58 2.49 -20.47 -3.50
CA LYS A 58 2.32 -21.80 -4.09
C LYS A 58 1.37 -21.76 -5.29
N LEU A 59 0.29 -21.00 -5.19
CA LEU A 59 -0.65 -20.81 -6.29
C LEU A 59 0.02 -20.13 -7.48
N ALA A 60 0.75 -19.03 -7.23
CA ALA A 60 1.48 -18.29 -8.24
C ALA A 60 2.54 -19.15 -8.96
N GLY A 61 3.28 -19.98 -8.22
CA GLY A 61 4.30 -20.88 -8.79
C GLY A 61 3.73 -22.10 -9.53
N GLY A 62 2.41 -22.30 -9.53
CA GLY A 62 1.73 -23.39 -10.27
C GLY A 62 1.41 -23.03 -11.73
N PHE A 63 1.55 -21.78 -12.13
CA PHE A 63 1.28 -21.32 -13.50
C PHE A 63 2.56 -21.28 -14.32
N THR A 64 2.47 -21.57 -15.63
CA THR A 64 3.59 -21.51 -16.59
C THR A 64 3.11 -20.96 -17.93
N GLY A 65 4.02 -20.25 -18.66
CA GLY A 65 3.74 -19.68 -19.97
C GLY A 65 2.56 -18.69 -19.93
N ARG A 66 1.66 -18.78 -20.89
CA ARG A 66 0.51 -17.87 -21.02
C ARG A 66 -0.33 -17.69 -19.74
N ALA A 67 -0.49 -18.76 -18.94
CA ALA A 67 -1.24 -18.69 -17.69
C ALA A 67 -0.49 -17.92 -16.62
N GLU A 68 0.83 -17.97 -16.63
CA GLU A 68 1.72 -17.17 -15.77
C GLU A 68 1.61 -15.69 -16.11
N GLU A 69 1.74 -15.31 -17.38
CA GLU A 69 1.61 -13.93 -17.86
C GLU A 69 0.24 -13.33 -17.49
N ILE A 70 -0.86 -14.10 -17.69
CA ILE A 70 -2.20 -13.66 -17.28
C ILE A 70 -2.29 -13.46 -15.75
N PHE A 71 -1.76 -14.42 -14.98
CA PHE A 71 -1.77 -14.33 -13.53
C PHE A 71 -0.96 -13.13 -13.02
N GLU A 72 0.21 -12.87 -13.59
CA GLU A 72 1.06 -11.73 -13.25
C GLU A 72 0.37 -10.40 -13.60
N GLY A 73 -0.15 -10.28 -14.82
CA GLY A 73 -0.88 -9.10 -15.26
C GLY A 73 -2.09 -8.79 -14.37
N ILE A 74 -2.92 -9.80 -14.07
CA ILE A 74 -4.08 -9.63 -13.17
C ILE A 74 -3.62 -9.27 -11.74
N THR A 75 -2.57 -9.89 -11.22
CA THR A 75 -2.04 -9.60 -9.88
C THR A 75 -1.57 -8.15 -9.78
N MET A 76 -0.88 -7.61 -10.80
CA MET A 76 -0.46 -6.22 -10.84
C MET A 76 -1.65 -5.27 -10.89
N LEU A 77 -2.68 -5.54 -11.71
CA LEU A 77 -3.88 -4.72 -11.80
C LEU A 77 -4.69 -4.72 -10.49
N ILE A 78 -4.84 -5.88 -9.84
CA ILE A 78 -5.47 -5.97 -8.52
C ILE A 78 -4.66 -5.20 -7.50
N GLY A 79 -3.33 -5.33 -7.49
CA GLY A 79 -2.45 -4.57 -6.61
C GLY A 79 -2.62 -3.07 -6.79
N ALA A 80 -2.64 -2.58 -8.03
CA ALA A 80 -2.86 -1.16 -8.34
C ALA A 80 -4.25 -0.68 -7.86
N LEU A 81 -5.30 -1.49 -8.06
CA LEU A 81 -6.66 -1.18 -7.62
C LEU A 81 -6.74 -1.09 -6.08
N LEU A 82 -6.17 -2.06 -5.37
CA LEU A 82 -6.17 -2.07 -3.91
C LEU A 82 -5.37 -0.88 -3.35
N LEU A 83 -4.18 -0.59 -3.87
CA LEU A 83 -3.42 0.60 -3.48
C LEU A 83 -4.22 1.88 -3.68
N THR A 84 -4.86 2.02 -4.83
CA THR A 84 -5.66 3.22 -5.15
C THR A 84 -6.84 3.37 -4.20
N THR A 85 -7.63 2.33 -4.00
CA THR A 85 -8.81 2.37 -3.12
C THR A 85 -8.42 2.68 -1.68
N MET A 86 -7.34 2.08 -1.18
CA MET A 86 -6.82 2.31 0.16
C MET A 86 -6.33 3.75 0.33
N ILE A 87 -5.56 4.31 -0.62
CA ILE A 87 -5.09 5.70 -0.57
C ILE A 87 -6.28 6.67 -0.57
N LEU A 88 -7.25 6.49 -1.46
CA LEU A 88 -8.44 7.35 -1.54
C LEU A 88 -9.31 7.24 -0.28
N TRP A 89 -9.42 6.04 0.30
CA TRP A 89 -10.13 5.83 1.56
C TRP A 89 -9.45 6.54 2.74
N MET A 90 -8.13 6.40 2.88
CA MET A 90 -7.36 7.13 3.90
C MET A 90 -7.51 8.64 3.80
N MET A 91 -7.54 9.17 2.59
CA MET A 91 -7.78 10.60 2.39
C MET A 91 -9.14 11.06 2.94
N LYS A 92 -10.16 10.21 2.91
CA LYS A 92 -11.50 10.52 3.43
C LYS A 92 -11.56 10.49 4.95
N GLN A 93 -10.77 9.66 5.61
CA GLN A 93 -10.83 9.49 7.05
C GLN A 93 -10.12 10.63 7.81
N LYS A 94 -10.93 11.40 8.56
CA LYS A 94 -10.44 12.51 9.41
C LYS A 94 -10.13 12.08 10.86
N HIS A 95 -10.71 10.96 11.35
CA HIS A 95 -10.76 10.60 12.78
C HIS A 95 -10.59 9.10 13.05
N ILE A 96 -9.64 8.43 12.33
CA ILE A 96 -9.39 6.99 12.49
C ILE A 96 -9.24 6.58 13.96
N ALA A 97 -8.45 7.34 14.72
CA ALA A 97 -8.20 7.03 16.13
C ALA A 97 -9.49 7.05 16.96
N ARG A 98 -10.34 8.07 16.77
CA ARG A 98 -11.58 8.23 17.52
C ARG A 98 -12.62 7.17 17.16
N GLU A 99 -12.71 6.80 15.89
CA GLU A 99 -13.59 5.73 15.42
C GLU A 99 -13.18 4.39 16.01
N LEU A 100 -11.87 4.09 15.98
CA LEU A 100 -11.32 2.87 16.56
C LEU A 100 -11.52 2.83 18.10
N GLU A 101 -11.29 3.93 18.81
CA GLU A 101 -11.57 4.04 20.25
C GLU A 101 -13.03 3.74 20.54
N ASN A 102 -13.97 4.29 19.76
CA ASN A 102 -15.40 4.03 19.93
C ASN A 102 -15.75 2.55 19.70
N ARG A 103 -15.18 1.90 18.69
CA ARG A 103 -15.37 0.46 18.47
C ARG A 103 -14.85 -0.37 19.64
N VAL A 104 -13.64 -0.06 20.13
CA VAL A 104 -13.08 -0.74 21.31
C VAL A 104 -13.96 -0.53 22.56
N ALA A 105 -14.50 0.69 22.74
CA ALA A 105 -15.41 0.99 23.84
C ALA A 105 -16.68 0.12 23.79
N THR A 106 -17.28 -0.03 22.61
CA THR A 106 -18.48 -0.86 22.40
C THR A 106 -18.19 -2.32 22.74
N GLU A 107 -17.09 -2.88 22.24
CA GLU A 107 -16.70 -4.26 22.51
C GLU A 107 -16.37 -4.54 23.99
N LEU A 108 -15.90 -3.53 24.72
CA LEU A 108 -15.65 -3.66 26.16
C LEU A 108 -16.93 -3.63 27.00
N THR A 109 -17.98 -2.90 26.58
CA THR A 109 -19.26 -2.81 27.30
C THR A 109 -20.08 -4.10 27.18
N GLU A 110 -19.94 -4.83 26.07
CA GLU A 110 -20.69 -6.07 25.85
C GLU A 110 -20.05 -7.32 26.49
N THR A 111 -18.98 -7.19 27.28
CA THR A 111 -18.27 -8.30 27.98
C THR A 111 -17.70 -9.37 27.03
N HIS A 112 -17.58 -9.10 25.74
CA HIS A 112 -17.16 -10.06 24.75
C HIS A 112 -15.67 -9.93 24.42
N LYS A 113 -14.82 -10.72 25.09
CA LYS A 113 -13.40 -10.88 24.74
C LYS A 113 -13.19 -11.23 23.25
N PHE A 114 -14.19 -11.88 22.64
CA PHE A 114 -14.17 -12.28 21.25
C PHE A 114 -14.26 -11.07 20.29
N GLY A 115 -15.05 -10.04 20.61
CA GLY A 115 -15.15 -8.84 19.78
C GLY A 115 -13.82 -8.07 19.69
N LEU A 116 -13.15 -7.87 20.84
CA LEU A 116 -11.83 -7.24 20.88
C LEU A 116 -10.77 -8.08 20.14
N PHE A 117 -10.79 -9.41 20.30
CA PHE A 117 -9.93 -10.32 19.56
C PHE A 117 -10.16 -10.17 18.05
N SER A 118 -11.42 -10.28 17.60
CA SER A 118 -11.80 -10.21 16.20
C SER A 118 -11.40 -8.87 15.56
N LEU A 119 -11.61 -7.77 16.29
CA LEU A 119 -11.24 -6.44 15.82
C LEU A 119 -9.74 -6.36 15.50
N VAL A 120 -8.89 -6.81 16.44
CA VAL A 120 -7.43 -6.77 16.24
C VAL A 120 -6.98 -7.80 15.20
N PHE A 121 -7.53 -9.02 15.26
CA PHE A 121 -7.23 -10.09 14.32
C PHE A 121 -7.50 -9.67 12.87
N VAL A 122 -8.70 -9.14 12.60
CA VAL A 122 -9.11 -8.72 11.24
C VAL A 122 -8.26 -7.55 10.77
N ALA A 123 -7.95 -6.59 11.65
CA ALA A 123 -7.08 -5.48 11.30
C ALA A 123 -5.67 -5.96 10.88
N ILE A 124 -5.04 -6.80 11.70
CA ILE A 124 -3.69 -7.31 11.39
C ILE A 124 -3.71 -8.23 10.16
N LEU A 125 -4.72 -9.09 10.02
CA LEU A 125 -4.86 -9.96 8.86
C LEU A 125 -5.01 -9.15 7.58
N ARG A 126 -5.77 -8.07 7.62
CA ARG A 126 -5.97 -7.19 6.48
C ARG A 126 -4.65 -6.58 6.02
N GLU A 127 -3.90 -5.94 6.93
CA GLU A 127 -2.60 -5.32 6.60
C GLU A 127 -1.60 -6.38 6.11
N GLY A 128 -1.66 -7.60 6.67
CA GLY A 128 -0.84 -8.71 6.22
C GLY A 128 -1.18 -9.18 4.81
N ILE A 129 -2.45 -9.32 4.46
CA ILE A 129 -2.89 -9.71 3.10
C ILE A 129 -2.52 -8.61 2.10
N GLU A 130 -2.76 -7.33 2.43
CA GLU A 130 -2.38 -6.20 1.58
C GLU A 130 -0.87 -6.22 1.33
N THR A 131 -0.05 -6.41 2.38
CA THR A 131 1.40 -6.53 2.26
C THR A 131 1.81 -7.65 1.30
N VAL A 132 1.19 -8.84 1.39
CA VAL A 132 1.51 -9.98 0.52
C VAL A 132 1.24 -9.66 -0.95
N ILE A 133 0.06 -9.10 -1.26
CA ILE A 133 -0.34 -8.74 -2.62
C ILE A 133 0.60 -7.66 -3.19
N PHE A 134 0.86 -6.60 -2.41
CA PHE A 134 1.71 -5.50 -2.88
C PHE A 134 3.17 -5.90 -3.04
N LEU A 135 3.71 -6.74 -2.14
CA LEU A 135 5.06 -7.26 -2.28
C LEU A 135 5.18 -8.17 -3.50
N ARG A 136 4.18 -9.00 -3.76
CA ARG A 136 4.19 -9.84 -4.96
C ARG A 136 4.19 -8.98 -6.22
N ALA A 137 3.30 -7.99 -6.31
CA ALA A 137 3.28 -7.04 -7.41
C ALA A 137 4.62 -6.28 -7.54
N ALA A 138 5.24 -5.88 -6.42
CA ALA A 138 6.53 -5.21 -6.43
C ALA A 138 7.69 -6.12 -6.90
N ILE A 139 7.64 -7.42 -6.59
CA ILE A 139 8.65 -8.40 -7.07
C ILE A 139 8.62 -8.50 -8.60
N LEU A 140 7.44 -8.51 -9.21
CA LEU A 140 7.28 -8.63 -10.65
C LEU A 140 7.88 -7.43 -11.41
N VAL A 141 7.82 -6.23 -10.84
CA VAL A 141 8.29 -5.00 -11.48
C VAL A 141 9.74 -4.64 -11.10
N SER A 142 10.25 -5.13 -9.95
CA SER A 142 11.55 -4.70 -9.42
C SER A 142 12.63 -5.76 -9.57
N THR A 143 13.79 -5.36 -10.08
CA THR A 143 15.00 -6.22 -10.22
C THR A 143 15.86 -6.28 -8.94
N GLY A 144 15.50 -5.53 -7.88
CA GLY A 144 16.27 -5.43 -6.65
C GLY A 144 15.90 -6.46 -5.60
N ASN A 145 16.74 -6.59 -4.55
CA ASN A 145 16.47 -7.48 -3.43
C ASN A 145 15.28 -6.99 -2.59
N THR A 146 14.10 -7.51 -2.89
CA THR A 146 12.84 -7.16 -2.24
C THR A 146 12.82 -7.54 -0.77
N MET A 147 13.48 -8.64 -0.40
CA MET A 147 13.50 -9.14 0.97
C MET A 147 14.20 -8.16 1.94
N ILE A 148 15.36 -7.61 1.53
CA ILE A 148 16.09 -6.62 2.34
C ILE A 148 15.25 -5.35 2.49
N GLY A 149 14.65 -4.86 1.41
CA GLY A 149 13.78 -3.69 1.46
C GLY A 149 12.59 -3.90 2.39
N SER A 150 11.92 -5.04 2.31
CA SER A 150 10.78 -5.38 3.16
C SER A 150 11.16 -5.45 4.64
N LEU A 151 12.25 -6.15 4.97
CA LEU A 151 12.71 -6.26 6.35
C LEU A 151 13.10 -4.91 6.94
N ALA A 152 13.81 -4.09 6.18
CA ALA A 152 14.17 -2.74 6.59
C ALA A 152 12.92 -1.86 6.82
N GLY A 153 11.89 -1.99 5.99
CA GLY A 153 10.62 -1.28 6.14
C GLY A 153 9.89 -1.69 7.42
N VAL A 154 9.79 -2.98 7.70
CA VAL A 154 9.16 -3.49 8.93
C VAL A 154 9.90 -2.98 10.16
N ILE A 155 11.24 -3.10 10.21
CA ILE A 155 12.05 -2.63 11.35
C ILE A 155 11.86 -1.12 11.55
N ALA A 156 11.96 -0.33 10.49
CA ALA A 156 11.77 1.11 10.56
C ALA A 156 10.36 1.50 11.08
N ALA A 157 9.31 0.79 10.64
CA ALA A 157 7.95 1.02 11.10
C ALA A 157 7.77 0.69 12.59
N ILE A 158 8.33 -0.42 13.05
CA ILE A 158 8.28 -0.80 14.48
C ILE A 158 9.00 0.25 15.34
N LEU A 159 10.20 0.69 14.94
CA LEU A 159 10.95 1.72 15.65
C LEU A 159 10.18 3.05 15.70
N LEU A 160 9.58 3.44 14.58
CA LEU A 160 8.78 4.67 14.52
C LEU A 160 7.50 4.55 15.36
N GLY A 161 6.78 3.43 15.28
CA GLY A 161 5.61 3.16 16.11
C GLY A 161 5.94 3.22 17.59
N TYR A 162 7.04 2.59 18.01
CA TYR A 162 7.54 2.67 19.38
C TYR A 162 7.84 4.12 19.80
N ALA A 163 8.54 4.89 18.95
CA ALA A 163 8.86 6.28 19.23
C ALA A 163 7.60 7.17 19.35
N ILE A 164 6.55 6.89 18.60
CA ILE A 164 5.27 7.61 18.67
C ILE A 164 4.54 7.32 19.98
N PHE A 165 4.39 6.04 20.35
CA PHE A 165 3.55 5.63 21.48
C PHE A 165 4.25 5.75 22.84
N LEU A 166 5.57 5.50 22.94
CA LEU A 166 6.33 5.62 24.19
C LEU A 166 7.16 6.90 24.26
N GLY A 167 7.63 7.41 23.12
CA GLY A 167 8.58 8.53 23.07
C GLY A 167 7.95 9.91 23.04
N SER A 168 6.63 10.06 23.09
CA SER A 168 5.91 11.35 22.93
C SER A 168 6.31 12.15 21.68
N MET A 169 6.83 11.52 20.65
CA MET A 169 7.17 12.19 19.38
C MET A 169 5.91 12.63 18.64
N LYS A 170 5.75 13.94 18.49
CA LYS A 170 4.68 14.54 17.68
C LYS A 170 5.05 14.51 16.21
N ILE A 171 4.91 13.37 15.55
CA ILE A 171 5.11 13.26 14.10
C ILE A 171 3.81 13.64 13.40
N ASN A 172 3.93 14.44 12.35
CA ASN A 172 2.80 14.76 11.50
C ASN A 172 2.50 13.57 10.55
N LEU A 173 1.84 12.54 11.09
CA LEU A 173 1.44 11.33 10.37
C LEU A 173 0.70 11.66 9.06
N LYS A 174 -0.12 12.73 9.06
CA LYS A 174 -0.84 13.16 7.86
C LYS A 174 0.11 13.56 6.72
N ARG A 175 1.18 14.31 7.04
CA ARG A 175 2.18 14.69 6.02
C ARG A 175 2.93 13.47 5.51
N PHE A 176 3.30 12.57 6.41
CA PHE A 176 3.96 11.32 6.06
C PHE A 176 3.10 10.48 5.11
N PHE A 177 1.84 10.19 5.47
CA PHE A 177 0.94 9.42 4.62
C PHE A 177 0.63 10.10 3.29
N ASN A 178 0.57 11.43 3.23
CA ASN A 178 0.40 12.15 1.96
C ASN A 178 1.60 11.94 1.02
N ILE A 179 2.84 12.04 1.52
CA ILE A 179 4.05 11.86 0.71
C ILE A 179 4.15 10.42 0.20
N THR A 180 3.97 9.45 1.09
CA THR A 180 4.00 8.02 0.70
C THR A 180 2.87 7.66 -0.26
N SER A 181 1.68 8.25 -0.12
CA SER A 181 0.57 8.07 -1.05
C SER A 181 0.89 8.53 -2.47
N ILE A 182 1.57 9.67 -2.63
CA ILE A 182 1.98 10.13 -3.97
C ILE A 182 2.95 9.12 -4.61
N LEU A 183 3.95 8.65 -3.85
CA LEU A 183 4.89 7.65 -4.34
C LEU A 183 4.19 6.34 -4.71
N LEU A 184 3.23 5.91 -3.90
CA LEU A 184 2.48 4.68 -4.17
C LEU A 184 1.49 4.82 -5.33
N ILE A 185 0.94 6.01 -5.61
CA ILE A 185 0.14 6.26 -6.81
C ILE A 185 1.01 6.12 -8.07
N LEU A 186 2.22 6.67 -8.05
CA LEU A 186 3.15 6.54 -9.18
C LEU A 186 3.59 5.08 -9.37
N PHE A 187 3.85 4.38 -8.27
CA PHE A 187 4.12 2.94 -8.30
C PHE A 187 2.93 2.15 -8.87
N ALA A 188 1.70 2.45 -8.43
CA ALA A 188 0.49 1.79 -8.93
C ALA A 188 0.24 2.09 -10.43
N ALA A 189 0.57 3.28 -10.91
CA ALA A 189 0.56 3.59 -12.34
C ALA A 189 1.53 2.69 -13.13
N GLY A 190 2.73 2.46 -12.56
CA GLY A 190 3.69 1.51 -13.11
C GLY A 190 3.16 0.07 -13.13
N LEU A 191 2.47 -0.35 -12.05
CA LEU A 191 1.82 -1.67 -12.01
C LEU A 191 0.74 -1.82 -13.09
N VAL A 192 -0.05 -0.76 -13.36
CA VAL A 192 -1.06 -0.78 -14.42
C VAL A 192 -0.40 -0.95 -15.78
N ALA A 193 0.66 -0.18 -16.08
CA ALA A 193 1.38 -0.28 -17.34
C ALA A 193 1.99 -1.68 -17.54
N HIS A 194 2.74 -2.18 -16.54
CA HIS A 194 3.35 -3.51 -16.63
C HIS A 194 2.32 -4.64 -16.64
N GLY A 195 1.22 -4.52 -15.88
CA GLY A 195 0.14 -5.50 -15.91
C GLY A 195 -0.55 -5.58 -17.27
N VAL A 196 -0.67 -4.44 -17.97
CA VAL A 196 -1.15 -4.41 -19.37
C VAL A 196 -0.12 -5.05 -20.31
N HIS A 197 1.17 -4.83 -20.08
CA HIS A 197 2.24 -5.46 -20.85
C HIS A 197 2.17 -7.00 -20.78
N GLU A 198 2.09 -7.57 -19.58
CA GLU A 198 1.93 -9.02 -19.38
C GLU A 198 0.68 -9.57 -20.09
N LEU A 199 -0.44 -8.83 -20.04
CA LEU A 199 -1.64 -9.23 -20.77
C LEU A 199 -1.49 -9.13 -22.30
N GLN A 200 -0.61 -8.25 -22.79
CA GLN A 200 -0.25 -8.19 -24.22
C GLN A 200 0.64 -9.37 -24.61
N GLU A 201 1.63 -9.75 -23.81
CA GLU A 201 2.45 -10.94 -24.02
C GLU A 201 1.58 -12.21 -24.03
N ALA A 202 0.62 -12.30 -23.10
CA ALA A 202 -0.39 -13.35 -23.07
C ALA A 202 -1.38 -13.31 -24.26
N LYS A 203 -1.32 -12.31 -25.13
CA LYS A 203 -2.28 -12.10 -26.24
C LYS A 203 -3.74 -11.99 -25.78
N VAL A 204 -3.97 -11.48 -24.57
CA VAL A 204 -5.31 -11.14 -24.05
C VAL A 204 -5.68 -9.73 -24.48
N VAL A 205 -4.70 -8.81 -24.44
CA VAL A 205 -4.84 -7.44 -24.92
C VAL A 205 -4.09 -7.33 -26.26
N PRO A 206 -4.70 -6.75 -27.32
CA PRO A 206 -4.03 -6.61 -28.60
C PRO A 206 -2.86 -5.61 -28.51
N THR A 207 -1.78 -5.87 -29.24
CA THR A 207 -0.68 -4.93 -29.40
C THR A 207 -0.91 -4.13 -30.68
N VAL A 208 -1.13 -2.81 -30.55
CA VAL A 208 -1.39 -1.91 -31.68
C VAL A 208 -0.07 -1.37 -32.25
N ILE A 209 0.78 -0.84 -31.37
CA ILE A 209 2.14 -0.38 -31.67
C ILE A 209 3.03 -0.98 -30.58
N GLU A 210 3.97 -1.83 -30.98
CA GLU A 210 4.84 -2.53 -30.02
C GLU A 210 5.79 -1.59 -29.31
N HIS A 211 6.32 -0.60 -30.02
CA HIS A 211 7.33 0.33 -29.50
C HIS A 211 7.04 1.75 -29.96
N ILE A 212 6.60 2.62 -29.02
CA ILE A 212 6.44 4.06 -29.32
C ILE A 212 7.80 4.75 -29.39
N TRP A 213 8.70 4.35 -28.48
CA TRP A 213 10.10 4.80 -28.42
C TRP A 213 10.99 3.69 -27.91
N ASN A 214 12.27 3.80 -28.21
CA ASN A 214 13.29 3.00 -27.57
C ASN A 214 14.43 3.93 -27.15
N ILE A 215 14.44 4.27 -25.86
CA ILE A 215 15.43 5.15 -25.24
C ILE A 215 16.42 4.39 -24.37
N ASN A 216 16.33 3.04 -24.36
CA ASN A 216 17.31 2.23 -23.67
C ASN A 216 18.67 2.35 -24.38
N PRO A 217 19.72 2.85 -23.72
CA PRO A 217 21.05 2.84 -24.31
C PRO A 217 21.55 1.40 -24.45
N PRO A 218 22.40 1.09 -25.44
CA PRO A 218 22.93 -0.26 -25.64
C PRO A 218 23.73 -0.71 -24.42
N ALA A 219 23.72 -2.02 -24.14
CA ALA A 219 24.53 -2.60 -23.07
C ALA A 219 26.03 -2.36 -23.35
N ASN A 220 26.81 -2.20 -22.28
CA ASN A 220 28.26 -2.05 -22.36
C ASN A 220 28.93 -3.36 -22.83
N LEU A 221 30.19 -3.29 -23.31
CA LEU A 221 30.96 -4.44 -23.77
C LEU A 221 31.19 -5.51 -22.68
N ASP A 222 31.15 -5.13 -21.41
CA ASP A 222 31.26 -5.99 -20.22
C ASP A 222 29.92 -6.58 -19.76
N SER A 223 28.87 -6.50 -20.60
CA SER A 223 27.49 -6.92 -20.28
C SER A 223 26.84 -6.16 -19.14
N SER A 224 27.43 -5.06 -18.66
CA SER A 224 26.79 -4.15 -17.73
C SER A 224 25.83 -3.21 -18.45
N TYR A 225 24.86 -2.66 -17.72
CA TYR A 225 23.88 -1.74 -18.27
C TYR A 225 24.22 -0.30 -17.90
N PRO A 226 24.13 0.66 -18.83
CA PRO A 226 24.26 2.08 -18.54
C PRO A 226 23.28 2.53 -17.44
N ILE A 227 23.62 3.58 -16.74
CA ILE A 227 22.91 4.05 -15.53
C ILE A 227 21.41 4.27 -15.78
N LEU A 228 21.05 4.82 -16.95
CA LEU A 228 19.67 5.13 -17.36
C LEU A 228 18.95 4.00 -18.09
N HIS A 229 19.65 2.90 -18.41
CA HIS A 229 18.99 1.71 -18.95
C HIS A 229 18.01 1.16 -17.91
N GLU A 230 16.86 0.62 -18.32
CA GLU A 230 15.83 0.09 -17.39
C GLU A 230 16.36 -1.00 -16.43
N LYS A 231 17.43 -1.71 -16.83
CA LYS A 231 18.18 -2.67 -16.00
C LYS A 231 19.39 -2.05 -15.29
N GLY A 232 19.69 -0.77 -15.54
CA GLY A 232 20.75 -0.03 -14.88
C GLY A 232 20.34 0.43 -13.47
N HIS A 233 21.30 0.93 -12.68
CA HIS A 233 21.04 1.28 -11.27
C HIS A 233 19.94 2.35 -11.10
N VAL A 234 19.99 3.43 -11.84
CA VAL A 234 18.98 4.51 -11.76
C VAL A 234 17.72 4.13 -12.52
N GLY A 235 17.85 3.57 -13.72
CA GLY A 235 16.71 3.14 -14.52
C GLY A 235 15.85 2.09 -13.81
N SER A 236 16.44 1.13 -13.10
CA SER A 236 15.71 0.12 -12.33
C SER A 236 14.95 0.73 -11.13
N ILE A 237 15.47 1.79 -10.52
CA ILE A 237 14.76 2.54 -9.48
C ILE A 237 13.59 3.30 -10.10
N LEU A 238 13.80 3.98 -11.20
CA LEU A 238 12.74 4.70 -11.93
C LEU A 238 11.66 3.73 -12.44
N LYS A 239 12.06 2.57 -12.97
CA LYS A 239 11.14 1.49 -13.37
C LYS A 239 10.29 1.06 -12.20
N SER A 240 10.91 0.73 -11.07
CA SER A 240 10.21 0.18 -9.92
C SER A 240 9.39 1.19 -9.11
N LEU A 241 9.66 2.50 -9.18
CA LEU A 241 8.91 3.52 -8.45
C LEU A 241 7.90 4.28 -9.31
N PHE A 242 8.25 4.53 -10.57
CA PHE A 242 7.49 5.42 -11.45
C PHE A 242 6.95 4.70 -12.70
N GLY A 243 7.21 3.39 -12.83
CA GLY A 243 6.81 2.65 -14.02
C GLY A 243 7.60 3.03 -15.28
N TYR A 244 8.84 3.58 -15.12
CA TYR A 244 9.69 3.89 -16.26
C TYR A 244 9.88 2.65 -17.13
N ASN A 245 9.56 2.78 -18.43
CA ASN A 245 9.83 1.78 -19.44
C ASN A 245 10.59 2.45 -20.59
N GLY A 246 11.77 1.94 -20.89
CA GLY A 246 12.61 2.46 -21.97
C GLY A 246 12.12 2.09 -23.38
N ASN A 247 11.18 1.15 -23.47
CA ASN A 247 10.64 0.64 -24.74
C ASN A 247 9.17 0.20 -24.62
N PRO A 248 8.23 1.12 -24.25
CA PRO A 248 6.84 0.77 -24.00
C PRO A 248 5.99 0.63 -25.25
N SER A 249 4.94 -0.16 -25.19
CA SER A 249 3.88 -0.19 -26.18
C SER A 249 2.93 1.03 -26.05
N LEU A 250 2.17 1.31 -27.10
CA LEU A 250 1.18 2.39 -27.09
C LEU A 250 0.16 2.21 -25.96
N ILE A 251 -0.34 0.99 -25.77
CA ILE A 251 -1.38 0.70 -24.78
C ILE A 251 -0.84 0.83 -23.35
N GLU A 252 0.43 0.45 -23.10
CA GLU A 252 1.07 0.70 -21.82
C GLU A 252 1.10 2.19 -21.45
N VAL A 253 1.54 3.04 -22.38
CA VAL A 253 1.60 4.49 -22.15
C VAL A 253 0.22 5.07 -21.94
N LEU A 254 -0.76 4.68 -22.77
CA LEU A 254 -2.15 5.15 -22.61
C LEU A 254 -2.76 4.70 -21.28
N SER A 255 -2.53 3.45 -20.87
CA SER A 255 -3.04 2.93 -19.59
C SER A 255 -2.43 3.65 -18.39
N TYR A 256 -1.11 3.94 -18.43
CA TYR A 256 -0.42 4.75 -17.42
C TYR A 256 -1.04 6.15 -17.29
N LEU A 257 -1.16 6.85 -18.42
CA LEU A 257 -1.70 8.22 -18.45
C LEU A 257 -3.19 8.26 -18.03
N LEU A 258 -3.98 7.29 -18.49
CA LEU A 258 -5.38 7.15 -18.09
C LEU A 258 -5.50 6.95 -16.59
N TYR A 259 -4.71 6.03 -16.02
CA TYR A 259 -4.71 5.77 -14.59
C TYR A 259 -4.37 7.03 -13.78
N ILE A 260 -3.27 7.72 -14.12
CA ILE A 260 -2.85 8.95 -13.42
C ILE A 260 -3.95 10.02 -13.50
N THR A 261 -4.55 10.22 -14.68
CA THR A 261 -5.63 11.21 -14.88
C THR A 261 -6.84 10.88 -14.02
N LEU A 262 -7.27 9.61 -13.99
CA LEU A 262 -8.37 9.15 -13.16
C LEU A 262 -8.10 9.36 -11.66
N VAL A 263 -6.91 8.98 -11.19
CA VAL A 263 -6.56 9.12 -9.77
C VAL A 263 -6.45 10.59 -9.36
N ILE A 264 -5.85 11.45 -10.18
CA ILE A 264 -5.80 12.90 -9.92
C ILE A 264 -7.23 13.49 -9.88
N GLY A 265 -8.11 13.09 -10.80
CA GLY A 265 -9.50 13.49 -10.81
C GLY A 265 -10.24 13.09 -9.53
N LEU A 266 -10.11 11.83 -9.10
CA LEU A 266 -10.71 11.34 -7.86
C LEU A 266 -10.13 12.05 -6.63
N TRP A 267 -8.81 12.24 -6.57
CA TRP A 267 -8.15 12.99 -5.51
C TRP A 267 -8.68 14.42 -5.40
N SER A 268 -8.73 15.14 -6.53
CA SER A 268 -9.20 16.53 -6.55
C SER A 268 -10.67 16.66 -6.11
N ASN A 269 -11.53 15.71 -6.49
CA ASN A 269 -12.91 15.67 -6.06
C ASN A 269 -13.05 15.46 -4.55
N ILE A 270 -12.27 14.54 -3.98
CA ILE A 270 -12.26 14.31 -2.52
C ILE A 270 -11.81 15.58 -1.79
N GLU A 271 -10.78 16.25 -2.30
CA GLU A 271 -10.27 17.47 -1.66
C GLU A 271 -11.24 18.66 -1.76
N LYS A 272 -11.94 18.81 -2.89
CA LYS A 272 -13.00 19.83 -3.08
C LYS A 272 -14.14 19.59 -2.09
N ASN A 273 -14.64 18.37 -1.97
CA ASN A 273 -15.71 18.02 -1.04
C ASN A 273 -15.32 18.30 0.41
N LYS A 274 -14.06 17.99 0.80
CA LYS A 274 -13.56 18.34 2.14
C LYS A 274 -13.56 19.84 2.41
N ARG A 275 -13.17 20.66 1.43
CA ARG A 275 -13.15 22.12 1.59
C ARG A 275 -14.57 22.67 1.71
N ALA A 276 -15.51 22.15 0.93
CA ALA A 276 -16.93 22.52 1.02
C ALA A 276 -17.52 22.18 2.41
N ASP A 277 -17.27 20.97 2.94
CA ASP A 277 -17.72 20.56 4.27
C ASP A 277 -17.17 21.48 5.38
N ILE A 278 -15.89 21.87 5.28
CA ILE A 278 -15.26 22.76 6.26
C ILE A 278 -15.89 24.17 6.20
N HIS A 279 -16.20 24.66 5.00
CA HIS A 279 -16.86 25.96 4.81
C HIS A 279 -18.26 25.97 5.42
N LEU A 280 -19.07 24.96 5.13
CA LEU A 280 -20.40 24.78 5.71
C LEU A 280 -20.38 24.65 7.24
N MET A 281 -19.40 23.97 7.81
CA MET A 281 -19.24 23.89 9.26
C MET A 281 -18.88 25.25 9.89
N LYS A 282 -18.02 26.03 9.25
CA LYS A 282 -17.68 27.38 9.74
C LYS A 282 -18.90 28.31 9.71
N GLU A 283 -19.64 28.30 8.61
CA GLU A 283 -20.85 29.10 8.45
C GLU A 283 -21.95 28.78 9.50
N LYS A 284 -22.06 27.50 9.91
CA LYS A 284 -22.99 27.08 10.96
C LYS A 284 -22.54 27.48 12.38
N LEU A 285 -21.26 27.73 12.60
CA LEU A 285 -20.68 28.08 13.91
C LEU A 285 -20.63 29.60 14.13
N GLU A 286 -20.60 30.43 13.08
CA GLU A 286 -20.59 31.88 13.18
C GLU A 286 -21.87 32.51 13.79
N PRO A 287 -23.11 31.97 13.61
CA PRO A 287 -24.32 32.57 14.20
C PRO A 287 -24.42 32.46 15.75
N ILE A 288 -23.55 31.72 16.41
CA ILE A 288 -23.60 31.48 17.89
C ILE A 288 -22.72 32.49 18.65
N ALA A 289 -22.00 33.35 17.93
CA ALA A 289 -21.04 34.31 18.52
C ALA A 289 -21.58 35.77 18.61
N HIS A 290 -22.90 35.98 18.49
CA HIS A 290 -23.56 37.30 18.70
C HIS A 290 -24.62 37.25 19.79
#